data_93ba618c897acceb5dff713125cdae5a
#
_entry.id   93ba618c897acceb5dff713125cdae5a
#
_cell.length_a   1.000
_cell.length_b   1.000
_cell.length_c   1.000
_cell.angle_alpha   90.00
_cell.angle_beta   90.00
_cell.angle_gamma   90.00
#
_symmetry.space_group_name_H-M   'P 1'
#
loop_
_entity.id
_entity.type
_entity.pdbx_description
1 polymer ?
#
loop_
_entity_poly.entity_id
_entity_poly.type
_entity_poly.pdbx_seq_one_letter_code
_entity_poly.pdbx_strand_id
1 'polypeptide(L)'
;LLVRYGKTKDGAAVKRAEIYTKEEHPIRRQDIDPDAVSIILRLKAAGHSAYVVGGAVRDLLVGKVPKDFDIATDAHPRKIKRLFRNSRIIGKRFRLVHVYFGGKIIEVSTFRSLHGMGEMNQYGTIHEDVQRRDFSLNALYYCPVEEIIIDYVGGVKDIRNKVVRPIIPLKQIFVEDPVRMVRAVKYSAMLGFSLPFFTRRMIQKQAPLLAGCSHSRLTEELFKILGSGASAATLKALHSLKLLRHFLPSLDLRLQENRNDFYDRFFRTLERYDGSEPELEERAKGLAALLKDHLEDLKREQGDVPLLFKDFYAAAKEFFRPLSPPNRDVDKAVMMIFRETHPKKPRRRRRRKPKGETPDAKTAETVPV
;
A
#
# COMPACT_ATOMS: atom_id res chain seq x y z
N LEU A 1 20.28 1.83 -26.57
CA LEU A 1 19.42 0.69 -26.23
C LEU A 1 20.10 -0.60 -26.66
N LEU A 2 20.47 -1.43 -25.70
CA LEU A 2 20.99 -2.77 -25.96
C LEU A 2 19.84 -3.77 -25.98
N VAL A 3 19.92 -4.77 -26.83
CA VAL A 3 18.88 -5.80 -26.96
C VAL A 3 19.48 -7.16 -26.65
N ARG A 4 18.89 -7.87 -25.71
CA ARG A 4 19.26 -9.26 -25.41
C ARG A 4 18.46 -10.20 -26.31
N TYR A 5 19.15 -10.99 -27.12
CA TYR A 5 18.56 -12.03 -27.95
C TYR A 5 18.69 -13.40 -27.30
N GLY A 6 17.72 -14.26 -27.55
CA GLY A 6 17.76 -15.70 -27.29
C GLY A 6 17.47 -16.46 -28.58
N LYS A 7 17.65 -17.77 -28.59
CA LYS A 7 17.26 -18.62 -29.70
C LYS A 7 15.92 -19.32 -29.39
N THR A 8 15.05 -19.46 -30.39
CA THR A 8 13.87 -20.34 -30.34
C THR A 8 14.32 -21.79 -30.41
N LYS A 9 13.38 -22.75 -30.24
CA LYS A 9 13.64 -24.18 -30.47
C LYS A 9 14.12 -24.45 -31.89
N ASP A 10 13.69 -23.65 -32.86
CA ASP A 10 14.05 -23.74 -34.28
C ASP A 10 15.29 -22.92 -34.65
N GLY A 11 16.03 -22.42 -33.66
CA GLY A 11 17.29 -21.70 -33.85
C GLY A 11 17.18 -20.23 -34.24
N ALA A 12 15.97 -19.69 -34.46
CA ALA A 12 15.76 -18.28 -34.79
C ALA A 12 16.07 -17.34 -33.62
N ALA A 13 16.71 -16.20 -33.91
CA ALA A 13 16.96 -15.18 -32.91
C ALA A 13 15.67 -14.48 -32.49
N VAL A 14 15.35 -14.50 -31.19
CA VAL A 14 14.20 -13.82 -30.64
C VAL A 14 14.67 -12.79 -29.60
N LYS A 15 14.17 -11.56 -29.70
CA LYS A 15 14.38 -10.51 -28.72
C LYS A 15 13.82 -10.96 -27.37
N ARG A 16 14.68 -11.04 -26.35
CA ARG A 16 14.29 -11.45 -24.99
C ARG A 16 14.09 -10.30 -24.04
N ALA A 17 14.96 -9.29 -24.10
CA ALA A 17 14.88 -8.13 -23.22
C ALA A 17 15.49 -6.89 -23.88
N GLU A 18 15.01 -5.72 -23.50
CA GLU A 18 15.66 -4.43 -23.72
C GLU A 18 16.49 -4.10 -22.48
N ILE A 19 17.70 -3.59 -22.69
CA ILE A 19 18.59 -3.13 -21.62
C ILE A 19 18.80 -1.65 -21.84
N TYR A 20 18.28 -0.86 -20.91
CA TYR A 20 18.48 0.59 -20.89
C TYR A 20 19.73 0.88 -20.07
N THR A 21 20.68 1.57 -20.68
CA THR A 21 21.93 1.99 -20.05
C THR A 21 21.71 3.27 -19.21
N LYS A 22 22.72 3.66 -18.45
CA LYS A 22 22.69 4.82 -17.55
C LYS A 22 22.24 6.12 -18.22
N GLU A 23 22.55 6.31 -19.51
CA GLU A 23 22.19 7.50 -20.26
C GLU A 23 20.73 7.50 -20.73
N GLU A 24 20.06 6.35 -20.69
CA GLU A 24 18.72 6.17 -21.26
C GLU A 24 17.59 6.22 -20.21
N HIS A 25 17.94 6.32 -18.92
CA HIS A 25 17.01 6.44 -17.81
C HIS A 25 17.56 7.36 -16.70
N PRO A 26 16.69 7.98 -15.88
CA PRO A 26 17.09 8.93 -14.85
C PRO A 26 17.67 8.28 -13.58
N ILE A 27 17.45 7.00 -13.34
CA ILE A 27 17.80 6.33 -12.07
C ILE A 27 19.32 6.26 -11.92
N ARG A 28 19.81 6.66 -10.73
CA ARG A 28 21.21 6.55 -10.34
C ARG A 28 21.36 5.66 -9.11
N ARG A 29 22.55 5.10 -8.91
CA ARG A 29 22.83 4.27 -7.75
C ARG A 29 22.56 4.98 -6.42
N GLN A 30 22.77 6.27 -6.34
CA GLN A 30 22.52 7.08 -5.14
C GLN A 30 21.04 7.23 -4.79
N ASP A 31 20.14 6.98 -5.74
CA ASP A 31 18.67 7.03 -5.54
C ASP A 31 18.17 5.75 -4.87
N ILE A 32 19.04 4.73 -4.78
CA ILE A 32 18.73 3.44 -4.17
C ILE A 32 19.18 3.44 -2.72
N ASP A 33 18.34 2.92 -1.85
CA ASP A 33 18.67 2.73 -0.44
C ASP A 33 20.04 2.03 -0.26
N PRO A 34 20.98 2.59 0.51
CA PRO A 34 22.34 2.03 0.68
C PRO A 34 22.35 0.58 1.19
N ASP A 35 21.38 0.21 2.05
CA ASP A 35 21.26 -1.14 2.55
C ASP A 35 20.81 -2.13 1.46
N ALA A 36 19.90 -1.68 0.57
CA ALA A 36 19.49 -2.47 -0.61
C ALA A 36 20.68 -2.66 -1.57
N VAL A 37 21.49 -1.62 -1.80
CA VAL A 37 22.73 -1.72 -2.60
C VAL A 37 23.70 -2.71 -1.95
N SER A 38 23.89 -2.66 -0.63
CA SER A 38 24.78 -3.58 0.12
C SER A 38 24.33 -5.04 -0.03
N ILE A 39 23.02 -5.32 0.04
CA ILE A 39 22.47 -6.66 -0.19
C ILE A 39 22.79 -7.13 -1.61
N ILE A 40 22.55 -6.31 -2.63
CA ILE A 40 22.81 -6.66 -4.03
C ILE A 40 24.29 -6.95 -4.27
N LEU A 41 25.19 -6.09 -3.77
CA LEU A 41 26.63 -6.31 -3.89
C LEU A 41 27.07 -7.64 -3.27
N ARG A 42 26.54 -7.96 -2.08
CA ARG A 42 26.89 -9.20 -1.38
C ARG A 42 26.34 -10.45 -2.06
N LEU A 43 25.14 -10.38 -2.65
CA LEU A 43 24.58 -11.45 -3.44
C LEU A 43 25.40 -11.68 -4.73
N LYS A 44 25.78 -10.60 -5.42
CA LYS A 44 26.63 -10.67 -6.63
C LYS A 44 28.03 -11.23 -6.32
N ALA A 45 28.65 -10.81 -5.23
CA ALA A 45 29.94 -11.36 -4.78
C ALA A 45 29.86 -12.86 -4.43
N ALA A 46 28.67 -13.36 -4.06
CA ALA A 46 28.41 -14.78 -3.83
C ALA A 46 28.03 -15.56 -5.11
N GLY A 47 28.15 -14.93 -6.30
CA GLY A 47 27.86 -15.53 -7.61
C GLY A 47 26.38 -15.52 -8.02
N HIS A 48 25.55 -14.69 -7.36
CA HIS A 48 24.12 -14.60 -7.66
C HIS A 48 23.77 -13.32 -8.39
N SER A 49 22.81 -13.41 -9.30
CA SER A 49 22.16 -12.23 -9.88
C SER A 49 21.20 -11.59 -8.85
N ALA A 50 21.20 -10.27 -8.75
CA ALA A 50 20.30 -9.54 -7.85
C ALA A 50 19.98 -8.15 -8.39
N TYR A 51 18.72 -7.73 -8.23
CA TYR A 51 18.17 -6.52 -8.80
C TYR A 51 17.17 -5.86 -7.84
N VAL A 52 17.10 -4.54 -7.86
CA VAL A 52 15.94 -3.80 -7.35
C VAL A 52 14.78 -4.02 -8.32
N VAL A 53 13.56 -4.26 -7.81
CA VAL A 53 12.41 -4.63 -8.64
C VAL A 53 11.12 -3.91 -8.25
N GLY A 54 10.14 -3.98 -9.11
CA GLY A 54 8.76 -3.64 -8.79
C GLY A 54 8.50 -2.15 -8.61
N GLY A 55 7.85 -1.80 -7.49
CA GLY A 55 7.40 -0.44 -7.21
C GLY A 55 8.50 0.59 -7.19
N ALA A 56 9.65 0.26 -6.61
CA ALA A 56 10.78 1.18 -6.51
C ALA A 56 11.31 1.64 -7.87
N VAL A 57 11.52 0.70 -8.81
CA VAL A 57 12.00 1.04 -10.16
C VAL A 57 11.00 1.91 -10.90
N ARG A 58 9.70 1.57 -10.81
CA ARG A 58 8.62 2.37 -11.39
C ARG A 58 8.60 3.78 -10.81
N ASP A 59 8.64 3.91 -9.49
CA ASP A 59 8.51 5.21 -8.81
C ASP A 59 9.69 6.12 -9.15
N LEU A 60 10.92 5.60 -9.17
CA LEU A 60 12.10 6.33 -9.61
C LEU A 60 12.01 6.78 -11.08
N LEU A 61 11.47 5.93 -11.97
CA LEU A 61 11.29 6.30 -13.39
C LEU A 61 10.28 7.44 -13.61
N VAL A 62 9.31 7.59 -12.69
CA VAL A 62 8.33 8.69 -12.73
C VAL A 62 8.74 9.87 -11.83
N GLY A 63 9.97 9.88 -11.31
CA GLY A 63 10.50 10.97 -10.47
C GLY A 63 9.95 11.01 -9.04
N LYS A 64 9.43 9.88 -8.54
CA LYS A 64 8.94 9.74 -7.15
C LYS A 64 9.98 9.03 -6.28
N VAL A 65 10.02 9.39 -5.01
CA VAL A 65 10.85 8.69 -4.01
C VAL A 65 10.12 7.41 -3.57
N PRO A 66 10.74 6.23 -3.74
CA PRO A 66 10.13 4.98 -3.28
C PRO A 66 10.03 4.91 -1.76
N LYS A 67 8.95 4.30 -1.26
CA LYS A 67 8.79 4.00 0.18
C LYS A 67 9.65 2.80 0.59
N ASP A 68 9.69 1.76 -0.24
CA ASP A 68 10.35 0.49 0.02
C ASP A 68 11.16 0.04 -1.18
N PHE A 69 12.23 -0.71 -0.95
CA PHE A 69 13.07 -1.31 -1.98
C PHE A 69 13.02 -2.83 -1.89
N ASP A 70 12.35 -3.46 -2.86
CA ASP A 70 12.30 -4.91 -2.99
C ASP A 70 13.46 -5.41 -3.86
N ILE A 71 14.05 -6.54 -3.47
CA ILE A 71 15.12 -7.19 -4.21
C ILE A 71 14.64 -8.54 -4.74
N ALA A 72 14.96 -8.84 -6.01
CA ALA A 72 14.79 -10.15 -6.58
C ALA A 72 16.14 -10.74 -7.01
N THR A 73 16.33 -12.05 -6.76
CA THR A 73 17.58 -12.76 -7.00
C THR A 73 17.32 -14.22 -7.44
N ASP A 74 18.32 -14.87 -8.05
CA ASP A 74 18.31 -16.32 -8.25
C ASP A 74 18.75 -17.12 -7.01
N ALA A 75 19.27 -16.45 -5.98
CA ALA A 75 19.64 -17.10 -4.74
C ALA A 75 18.41 -17.67 -4.00
N HIS A 76 18.48 -18.95 -3.61
CA HIS A 76 17.44 -19.59 -2.80
C HIS A 76 17.36 -19.00 -1.38
N PRO A 77 16.18 -18.98 -0.73
CA PRO A 77 16.01 -18.37 0.60
C PRO A 77 16.97 -18.87 1.68
N ARG A 78 17.31 -20.16 1.67
CA ARG A 78 18.30 -20.72 2.59
C ARG A 78 19.70 -20.16 2.35
N LYS A 79 20.07 -19.87 1.09
CA LYS A 79 21.36 -19.25 0.75
C LYS A 79 21.38 -17.80 1.19
N ILE A 80 20.31 -17.04 0.93
CA ILE A 80 20.17 -15.66 1.40
C ILE A 80 20.29 -15.61 2.93
N LYS A 81 19.58 -16.49 3.66
CA LYS A 81 19.68 -16.59 5.12
C LYS A 81 21.10 -16.87 5.63
N ARG A 82 21.90 -17.66 4.90
CA ARG A 82 23.32 -17.90 5.24
C ARG A 82 24.20 -16.69 5.00
N LEU A 83 23.93 -15.94 3.94
CA LEU A 83 24.67 -14.71 3.62
C LEU A 83 24.36 -13.58 4.60
N PHE A 84 23.11 -13.46 5.07
CA PHE A 84 22.67 -12.39 5.96
C PHE A 84 22.22 -12.97 7.31
N ARG A 85 23.06 -12.87 8.34
CA ARG A 85 22.75 -13.38 9.70
C ARG A 85 21.52 -12.66 10.31
N ASN A 86 21.40 -11.35 10.06
CA ASN A 86 20.30 -10.49 10.47
C ASN A 86 19.06 -10.63 9.57
N SER A 87 18.66 -11.84 9.19
CA SER A 87 17.55 -12.08 8.31
C SER A 87 16.62 -13.19 8.80
N ARG A 88 15.38 -13.20 8.30
CA ARG A 88 14.37 -14.23 8.59
C ARG A 88 13.64 -14.65 7.33
N ILE A 89 13.43 -15.95 7.14
CA ILE A 89 12.58 -16.48 6.05
C ILE A 89 11.13 -16.34 6.50
N ILE A 90 10.32 -15.67 5.68
CA ILE A 90 8.90 -15.39 5.92
C ILE A 90 8.05 -16.07 4.85
N GLY A 91 6.83 -16.42 5.21
CA GLY A 91 5.84 -17.02 4.31
C GLY A 91 5.92 -18.55 4.23
N LYS A 92 4.76 -19.20 4.17
CA LYS A 92 4.62 -20.65 3.99
C LYS A 92 4.57 -21.03 2.52
N ARG A 93 3.70 -20.38 1.76
CA ARG A 93 3.44 -20.66 0.34
C ARG A 93 4.46 -19.99 -0.59
N PHE A 94 4.88 -18.77 -0.25
CA PHE A 94 5.90 -18.02 -1.01
C PHE A 94 6.93 -17.52 0.00
N ARG A 95 8.07 -18.19 0.01
CA ARG A 95 9.16 -17.83 0.91
C ARG A 95 9.92 -16.64 0.36
N LEU A 96 9.96 -15.57 1.16
CA LEU A 96 10.85 -14.43 0.96
C LEU A 96 11.70 -14.23 2.21
N VAL A 97 12.74 -13.44 2.09
CA VAL A 97 13.67 -13.20 3.19
C VAL A 97 13.60 -11.73 3.57
N HIS A 98 13.23 -11.45 4.81
CA HIS A 98 13.36 -10.14 5.42
C HIS A 98 14.77 -9.98 5.93
N VAL A 99 15.50 -8.99 5.45
CA VAL A 99 16.81 -8.59 5.98
C VAL A 99 16.62 -7.32 6.80
N TYR A 100 17.10 -7.33 8.05
CA TYR A 100 16.84 -6.28 9.03
C TYR A 100 18.04 -5.33 9.12
N PHE A 101 17.78 -4.02 9.05
CA PHE A 101 18.76 -2.95 9.23
C PHE A 101 18.21 -1.94 10.25
N GLY A 102 18.59 -2.06 11.50
CA GLY A 102 18.03 -1.21 12.56
C GLY A 102 16.50 -1.33 12.62
N GLY A 103 15.79 -0.24 12.38
CA GLY A 103 14.31 -0.21 12.33
C GLY A 103 13.71 -0.53 10.95
N LYS A 104 14.53 -0.83 9.93
CA LYS A 104 14.11 -1.02 8.54
C LYS A 104 14.20 -2.48 8.11
N ILE A 105 13.29 -2.91 7.23
CA ILE A 105 13.25 -4.25 6.65
C ILE A 105 13.36 -4.12 5.13
N ILE A 106 14.27 -4.89 4.52
CA ILE A 106 14.36 -5.03 3.06
C ILE A 106 13.93 -6.44 2.69
N GLU A 107 12.96 -6.54 1.78
CA GLU A 107 12.45 -7.81 1.28
C GLU A 107 13.34 -8.33 0.14
N VAL A 108 13.79 -9.58 0.28
CA VAL A 108 14.55 -10.28 -0.77
C VAL A 108 13.78 -11.52 -1.20
N SER A 109 13.35 -11.53 -2.46
CA SER A 109 12.60 -12.63 -3.08
C SER A 109 13.48 -13.41 -4.05
N THR A 110 13.27 -14.74 -4.13
CA THR A 110 13.85 -15.56 -5.18
C THR A 110 12.96 -15.54 -6.42
N PHE A 111 13.55 -15.49 -7.62
CA PHE A 111 12.78 -15.60 -8.88
C PHE A 111 11.87 -16.81 -8.87
N ARG A 112 10.62 -16.62 -9.28
CA ARG A 112 9.57 -17.63 -9.21
C ARG A 112 9.33 -18.25 -10.58
N SER A 113 9.11 -19.58 -10.62
CA SER A 113 8.74 -20.29 -11.83
C SER A 113 7.30 -20.04 -12.28
N LEU A 114 7.04 -20.16 -13.57
CA LEU A 114 5.69 -20.15 -14.16
C LEU A 114 4.92 -21.43 -13.86
N HIS A 115 5.61 -22.57 -13.73
CA HIS A 115 4.99 -23.90 -13.64
C HIS A 115 4.47 -24.28 -12.24
N GLY A 116 4.54 -23.41 -11.27
CA GLY A 116 4.20 -23.67 -9.86
C GLY A 116 2.84 -23.18 -9.38
N MET A 117 1.80 -23.11 -10.20
CA MET A 117 0.46 -22.64 -9.76
C MET A 117 -0.30 -23.61 -8.83
N GLY A 118 0.34 -24.50 -8.17
CA GLY A 118 -0.22 -25.41 -7.15
C GLY A 118 0.81 -25.89 -6.15
N GLU A 119 2.08 -25.92 -6.52
CA GLU A 119 3.17 -26.41 -5.68
C GLU A 119 3.93 -25.30 -4.97
N MET A 120 4.30 -25.58 -3.72
CA MET A 120 4.98 -24.62 -2.86
C MET A 120 6.42 -24.37 -3.31
N ASN A 121 6.79 -23.07 -3.45
CA ASN A 121 8.19 -22.64 -3.58
C ASN A 121 8.96 -23.15 -4.80
N GLN A 122 8.32 -23.20 -5.99
CA GLN A 122 9.07 -23.42 -7.22
C GLN A 122 9.79 -22.15 -7.64
N TYR A 123 11.11 -22.24 -7.75
CA TYR A 123 11.99 -21.15 -8.17
C TYR A 123 12.31 -21.29 -9.65
N GLY A 124 12.47 -20.15 -10.31
CA GLY A 124 12.65 -20.09 -11.75
C GLY A 124 13.71 -19.08 -12.18
N THR A 125 13.64 -18.73 -13.43
CA THR A 125 14.48 -17.72 -14.06
C THR A 125 13.89 -16.32 -13.91
N ILE A 126 14.69 -15.28 -14.12
CA ILE A 126 14.20 -13.90 -14.16
C ILE A 126 13.08 -13.72 -15.21
N HIS A 127 13.19 -14.42 -16.35
CA HIS A 127 12.17 -14.36 -17.42
C HIS A 127 10.80 -14.89 -16.92
N GLU A 128 10.79 -16.01 -16.20
CA GLU A 128 9.58 -16.57 -15.62
C GLU A 128 9.00 -15.66 -14.53
N ASP A 129 9.85 -15.07 -13.70
CA ASP A 129 9.39 -14.14 -12.66
C ASP A 129 8.71 -12.90 -13.26
N VAL A 130 9.21 -12.38 -14.38
CA VAL A 130 8.59 -11.30 -15.15
C VAL A 130 7.20 -11.69 -15.63
N GLN A 131 7.04 -12.86 -16.23
CA GLN A 131 5.78 -13.29 -16.87
C GLN A 131 4.62 -13.50 -15.88
N ARG A 132 4.89 -13.68 -14.60
CA ARG A 132 3.84 -13.82 -13.57
C ARG A 132 3.51 -12.52 -12.85
N ARG A 133 4.23 -11.42 -13.12
CA ARG A 133 3.90 -10.10 -12.58
C ARG A 133 2.61 -9.57 -13.22
N ASP A 134 1.95 -8.68 -12.51
CA ASP A 134 0.63 -8.18 -12.91
C ASP A 134 0.70 -7.21 -14.12
N PHE A 135 1.53 -6.18 -13.98
CA PHE A 135 1.61 -5.09 -14.96
C PHE A 135 3.05 -4.82 -15.37
N SER A 136 3.23 -4.43 -16.64
CA SER A 136 4.53 -4.14 -17.24
C SER A 136 5.35 -3.11 -16.45
N LEU A 137 4.68 -2.07 -15.91
CA LEU A 137 5.32 -1.02 -15.11
C LEU A 137 5.92 -1.51 -13.78
N ASN A 138 5.53 -2.70 -13.30
CA ASN A 138 6.05 -3.34 -12.07
C ASN A 138 7.01 -4.50 -12.38
N ALA A 139 7.33 -4.74 -13.65
CA ALA A 139 8.15 -5.87 -14.09
C ALA A 139 9.53 -5.43 -14.64
N LEU A 140 10.05 -4.36 -14.05
CA LEU A 140 11.36 -3.81 -14.36
C LEU A 140 12.38 -4.22 -13.29
N TYR A 141 13.61 -4.49 -13.73
CA TYR A 141 14.72 -4.94 -12.90
C TYR A 141 15.87 -3.94 -13.05
N TYR A 142 16.25 -3.28 -11.98
CA TYR A 142 17.36 -2.33 -11.97
C TYR A 142 18.58 -2.90 -11.26
N CYS A 143 19.73 -2.84 -11.92
CA CYS A 143 21.01 -3.19 -11.34
C CYS A 143 21.78 -1.93 -10.94
N PRO A 144 21.96 -1.66 -9.62
CA PRO A 144 22.70 -0.47 -9.17
C PRO A 144 24.21 -0.57 -9.36
N VAL A 145 24.74 -1.73 -9.73
CA VAL A 145 26.17 -1.93 -9.99
C VAL A 145 26.55 -1.49 -11.40
N GLU A 146 25.78 -1.96 -12.38
CA GLU A 146 25.92 -1.60 -13.78
C GLU A 146 25.11 -0.35 -14.18
N GLU A 147 24.25 0.14 -13.30
CA GLU A 147 23.30 1.22 -13.55
C GLU A 147 22.46 0.99 -14.82
N ILE A 148 21.92 -0.23 -14.96
CA ILE A 148 21.08 -0.63 -16.10
C ILE A 148 19.68 -1.06 -15.65
N ILE A 149 18.69 -0.86 -16.54
CA ILE A 149 17.35 -1.43 -16.40
C ILE A 149 17.18 -2.58 -17.40
N ILE A 150 16.72 -3.73 -16.91
CA ILE A 150 16.38 -4.87 -17.75
C ILE A 150 14.86 -4.95 -17.88
N ASP A 151 14.36 -4.86 -19.10
CA ASP A 151 12.95 -4.83 -19.44
C ASP A 151 12.60 -5.95 -20.42
N TYR A 152 11.86 -6.94 -19.96
CA TYR A 152 11.43 -8.09 -20.76
C TYR A 152 10.09 -7.88 -21.48
N VAL A 153 9.32 -6.88 -21.06
CA VAL A 153 7.90 -6.75 -21.44
C VAL A 153 7.51 -5.37 -21.96
N GLY A 154 8.46 -4.45 -22.10
CA GLY A 154 8.21 -3.08 -22.57
C GLY A 154 7.64 -2.13 -21.51
N GLY A 155 7.95 -2.38 -20.25
CA GLY A 155 7.46 -1.58 -19.11
C GLY A 155 7.97 -0.14 -19.13
N VAL A 156 9.23 0.10 -19.57
CA VAL A 156 9.78 1.46 -19.72
C VAL A 156 8.99 2.26 -20.75
N LYS A 157 8.63 1.61 -21.88
CA LYS A 157 7.80 2.24 -22.92
C LYS A 157 6.39 2.55 -22.39
N ASP A 158 5.80 1.63 -21.63
CA ASP A 158 4.46 1.83 -21.05
C ASP A 158 4.46 2.98 -20.02
N ILE A 159 5.51 3.12 -19.21
CA ILE A 159 5.68 4.26 -18.29
C ILE A 159 5.79 5.58 -19.07
N ARG A 160 6.60 5.63 -20.12
CA ARG A 160 6.73 6.83 -20.98
C ARG A 160 5.39 7.20 -21.64
N ASN A 161 4.62 6.20 -22.06
CA ASN A 161 3.30 6.38 -22.67
C ASN A 161 2.18 6.58 -21.64
N LYS A 162 2.49 6.52 -20.35
CA LYS A 162 1.52 6.65 -19.24
C LYS A 162 0.38 5.63 -19.33
N VAL A 163 0.71 4.36 -19.53
CA VAL A 163 -0.26 3.25 -19.69
C VAL A 163 -0.03 2.17 -18.64
N VAL A 164 -1.12 1.69 -18.00
CA VAL A 164 -1.11 0.51 -17.15
C VAL A 164 -1.50 -0.71 -17.98
N ARG A 165 -0.50 -1.46 -18.47
CA ARG A 165 -0.71 -2.62 -19.34
C ARG A 165 -0.47 -3.93 -18.59
N PRO A 166 -1.45 -4.87 -18.62
CA PRO A 166 -1.26 -6.22 -18.10
C PRO A 166 -0.19 -7.00 -18.88
N ILE A 167 0.59 -7.84 -18.17
CA ILE A 167 1.52 -8.79 -18.79
C ILE A 167 0.77 -10.06 -19.14
N ILE A 168 0.01 -10.58 -18.20
CA ILE A 168 -0.82 -11.78 -18.37
C ILE A 168 -1.99 -11.45 -19.30
N PRO A 169 -2.38 -12.36 -20.22
CA PRO A 169 -3.50 -12.13 -21.13
C PRO A 169 -4.78 -11.73 -20.39
N LEU A 170 -5.52 -10.74 -20.94
CA LEU A 170 -6.71 -10.16 -20.30
C LEU A 170 -7.78 -11.20 -19.94
N LYS A 171 -7.88 -12.31 -20.66
CA LYS A 171 -8.83 -13.39 -20.34
C LYS A 171 -8.48 -14.13 -19.06
N GLN A 172 -7.24 -14.08 -18.62
CA GLN A 172 -6.70 -14.87 -17.50
C GLN A 172 -6.39 -14.01 -16.28
N ILE A 173 -5.81 -12.82 -16.45
CA ILE A 173 -5.20 -12.03 -15.38
C ILE A 173 -6.14 -11.78 -14.18
N PHE A 174 -7.41 -11.48 -14.43
CA PHE A 174 -8.38 -11.16 -13.38
C PHE A 174 -9.14 -12.39 -12.89
N VAL A 175 -9.15 -13.49 -13.65
CA VAL A 175 -9.67 -14.78 -13.21
C VAL A 175 -8.69 -15.46 -12.26
N GLU A 176 -7.39 -15.42 -12.57
CA GLU A 176 -6.34 -15.96 -11.69
C GLU A 176 -6.25 -15.21 -10.36
N ASP A 177 -6.36 -13.89 -10.41
CA ASP A 177 -6.29 -13.02 -9.24
C ASP A 177 -7.14 -11.75 -9.41
N PRO A 178 -8.40 -11.78 -8.96
CA PRO A 178 -9.30 -10.64 -9.11
C PRO A 178 -8.83 -9.36 -8.42
N VAL A 179 -7.99 -9.45 -7.37
CA VAL A 179 -7.42 -8.29 -6.68
C VAL A 179 -6.58 -7.42 -7.65
N ARG A 180 -6.06 -8.01 -8.72
CA ARG A 180 -5.33 -7.27 -9.77
C ARG A 180 -6.20 -6.20 -10.45
N MET A 181 -7.55 -6.31 -10.45
CA MET A 181 -8.45 -5.25 -10.93
C MET A 181 -8.33 -3.99 -10.07
N VAL A 182 -8.37 -4.14 -8.74
CA VAL A 182 -8.18 -3.03 -7.80
C VAL A 182 -6.80 -2.41 -7.96
N ARG A 183 -5.77 -3.24 -8.11
CA ARG A 183 -4.39 -2.80 -8.33
C ARG A 183 -4.22 -2.02 -9.65
N ALA A 184 -4.87 -2.45 -10.74
CA ALA A 184 -4.85 -1.74 -12.02
C ALA A 184 -5.41 -0.32 -11.89
N VAL A 185 -6.57 -0.19 -11.24
CA VAL A 185 -7.22 1.10 -11.00
C VAL A 185 -6.38 1.97 -10.07
N LYS A 186 -5.82 1.41 -9.01
CA LYS A 186 -4.93 2.12 -8.10
C LYS A 186 -3.71 2.69 -8.82
N TYR A 187 -2.99 1.89 -9.62
CA TYR A 187 -1.83 2.39 -10.36
C TYR A 187 -2.21 3.44 -11.39
N SER A 188 -3.34 3.27 -12.08
CA SER A 188 -3.87 4.28 -13.00
C SER A 188 -4.12 5.61 -12.29
N ALA A 189 -4.82 5.61 -11.17
CA ALA A 189 -5.14 6.82 -10.41
C ALA A 189 -3.89 7.46 -9.76
N MET A 190 -3.06 6.65 -9.09
CA MET A 190 -1.88 7.12 -8.36
C MET A 190 -0.81 7.75 -9.27
N LEU A 191 -0.68 7.24 -10.50
CA LEU A 191 0.33 7.70 -11.46
C LEU A 191 -0.25 8.66 -12.52
N GLY A 192 -1.56 8.83 -12.60
CA GLY A 192 -2.22 9.55 -13.69
C GLY A 192 -2.08 8.81 -15.02
N PHE A 193 -1.98 7.48 -15.02
CA PHE A 193 -1.82 6.65 -16.20
C PHE A 193 -3.16 6.15 -16.71
N SER A 194 -3.28 5.96 -18.03
CA SER A 194 -4.48 5.44 -18.65
C SER A 194 -4.59 3.91 -18.51
N LEU A 195 -5.82 3.43 -18.36
CA LEU A 195 -6.16 2.01 -18.56
C LEU A 195 -6.65 1.82 -20.00
N PRO A 196 -6.04 0.89 -20.78
CA PRO A 196 -6.52 0.58 -22.12
C PRO A 196 -8.00 0.22 -22.14
N PHE A 197 -8.72 0.58 -23.21
CA PHE A 197 -10.17 0.36 -23.34
C PHE A 197 -10.60 -1.07 -23.03
N PHE A 198 -9.92 -2.06 -23.62
CA PHE A 198 -10.24 -3.47 -23.35
C PHE A 198 -9.97 -3.90 -21.92
N THR A 199 -8.93 -3.33 -21.27
CA THR A 199 -8.65 -3.59 -19.85
C THR A 199 -9.79 -3.04 -18.98
N ARG A 200 -10.25 -1.81 -19.23
CA ARG A 200 -11.39 -1.21 -18.51
C ARG A 200 -12.66 -2.04 -18.67
N ARG A 201 -12.98 -2.45 -19.89
CA ARG A 201 -14.15 -3.27 -20.19
C ARG A 201 -14.09 -4.63 -19.50
N MET A 202 -12.89 -5.25 -19.46
CA MET A 202 -12.70 -6.53 -18.79
C MET A 202 -12.83 -6.40 -17.27
N ILE A 203 -12.28 -5.34 -16.68
CA ILE A 203 -12.46 -5.00 -15.26
C ILE A 203 -13.95 -4.91 -14.91
N GLN A 204 -14.73 -4.14 -15.66
CA GLN A 204 -16.17 -4.00 -15.42
C GLN A 204 -16.92 -5.33 -15.53
N LYS A 205 -16.56 -6.16 -16.54
CA LYS A 205 -17.18 -7.47 -16.76
C LYS A 205 -16.86 -8.46 -15.64
N GLN A 206 -15.63 -8.43 -15.12
CA GLN A 206 -15.14 -9.41 -14.14
C GLN A 206 -15.19 -8.89 -12.68
N ALA A 207 -15.69 -7.66 -12.47
CA ALA A 207 -15.83 -7.06 -11.13
C ALA A 207 -16.48 -7.99 -10.08
N PRO A 208 -17.52 -8.79 -10.40
CA PRO A 208 -18.14 -9.72 -9.44
C PRO A 208 -17.16 -10.76 -8.86
N LEU A 209 -16.05 -11.08 -9.55
CA LEU A 209 -15.05 -12.02 -9.05
C LEU A 209 -14.37 -11.54 -7.76
N LEU A 210 -14.41 -10.24 -7.45
CA LEU A 210 -13.89 -9.71 -6.18
C LEU A 210 -14.60 -10.30 -4.95
N ALA A 211 -15.87 -10.67 -5.08
CA ALA A 211 -16.62 -11.27 -3.98
C ALA A 211 -16.02 -12.62 -3.50
N GLY A 212 -15.29 -13.33 -4.37
CA GLY A 212 -14.60 -14.57 -4.04
C GLY A 212 -13.20 -14.37 -3.44
N CYS A 213 -12.73 -13.14 -3.31
CA CYS A 213 -11.39 -12.86 -2.76
C CYS A 213 -11.38 -12.93 -1.23
N SER A 214 -10.23 -13.31 -0.67
CA SER A 214 -10.03 -13.26 0.78
C SER A 214 -10.13 -11.82 1.29
N HIS A 215 -10.94 -11.62 2.33
CA HIS A 215 -11.17 -10.30 2.94
C HIS A 215 -9.87 -9.64 3.41
N SER A 216 -8.91 -10.42 3.92
CA SER A 216 -7.60 -9.90 4.33
C SER A 216 -6.82 -9.31 3.16
N ARG A 217 -6.82 -9.96 1.98
CA ARG A 217 -6.15 -9.44 0.78
C ARG A 217 -6.78 -8.15 0.27
N LEU A 218 -8.12 -8.07 0.28
CA LEU A 218 -8.84 -6.85 -0.07
C LEU A 218 -8.53 -5.73 0.93
N THR A 219 -8.47 -6.05 2.23
CA THR A 219 -8.11 -5.09 3.29
C THR A 219 -6.68 -4.56 3.13
N GLU A 220 -5.73 -5.42 2.76
CA GLU A 220 -4.36 -4.97 2.45
C GLU A 220 -4.32 -4.01 1.28
N GLU A 221 -5.09 -4.26 0.20
CA GLU A 221 -5.16 -3.31 -0.91
C GLU A 221 -5.85 -1.99 -0.51
N LEU A 222 -6.85 -2.01 0.40
CA LEU A 222 -7.41 -0.79 0.96
C LEU A 222 -6.33 0.05 1.66
N PHE A 223 -5.52 -0.56 2.52
CA PHE A 223 -4.43 0.17 3.18
C PHE A 223 -3.38 0.69 2.20
N LYS A 224 -3.09 -0.06 1.12
CA LYS A 224 -2.21 0.42 0.05
C LYS A 224 -2.82 1.58 -0.75
N ILE A 225 -4.14 1.63 -0.90
CA ILE A 225 -4.85 2.76 -1.49
C ILE A 225 -4.72 3.97 -0.56
N LEU A 226 -5.05 3.82 0.73
CA LEU A 226 -4.98 4.90 1.71
C LEU A 226 -3.56 5.46 1.88
N GLY A 227 -2.54 4.60 1.88
CA GLY A 227 -1.13 5.02 1.97
C GLY A 227 -0.51 5.50 0.64
N SER A 228 -1.28 5.61 -0.45
CA SER A 228 -0.75 5.98 -1.77
C SER A 228 -0.64 7.48 -2.02
N GLY A 229 -1.32 8.32 -1.22
CA GLY A 229 -1.50 9.75 -1.48
C GLY A 229 -2.43 10.04 -2.66
N ALA A 230 -3.24 9.05 -3.09
CA ALA A 230 -4.21 9.17 -4.18
C ALA A 230 -5.48 8.35 -3.88
N SER A 231 -5.90 8.31 -2.62
CA SER A 231 -7.03 7.50 -2.18
C SER A 231 -8.34 8.03 -2.79
N ALA A 232 -8.53 9.34 -2.80
CA ALA A 232 -9.70 9.97 -3.41
C ALA A 232 -9.83 9.62 -4.89
N ALA A 233 -8.75 9.83 -5.67
CA ALA A 233 -8.73 9.53 -7.10
C ALA A 233 -8.97 8.05 -7.38
N THR A 234 -8.37 7.16 -6.55
CA THR A 234 -8.52 5.71 -6.69
C THR A 234 -9.97 5.28 -6.41
N LEU A 235 -10.59 5.75 -5.33
CA LEU A 235 -11.97 5.38 -4.98
C LEU A 235 -12.98 5.96 -5.97
N LYS A 236 -12.77 7.18 -6.49
CA LYS A 236 -13.56 7.74 -7.61
C LYS A 236 -13.52 6.81 -8.84
N ALA A 237 -12.32 6.35 -9.20
CA ALA A 237 -12.12 5.44 -10.32
C ALA A 237 -12.73 4.05 -10.09
N LEU A 238 -12.61 3.48 -8.88
CA LEU A 238 -13.24 2.21 -8.50
C LEU A 238 -14.78 2.32 -8.59
N HIS A 239 -15.36 3.44 -8.14
CA HIS A 239 -16.79 3.70 -8.25
C HIS A 239 -17.24 3.80 -9.71
N SER A 240 -16.56 4.60 -10.53
CA SER A 240 -16.89 4.77 -11.97
C SER A 240 -16.80 3.47 -12.77
N LEU A 241 -15.88 2.58 -12.42
CA LEU A 241 -15.70 1.26 -13.02
C LEU A 241 -16.58 0.17 -12.41
N LYS A 242 -17.47 0.52 -11.48
CA LYS A 242 -18.39 -0.40 -10.80
C LYS A 242 -17.69 -1.50 -9.99
N LEU A 243 -16.42 -1.30 -9.63
CA LEU A 243 -15.66 -2.18 -8.75
C LEU A 243 -15.97 -1.94 -7.27
N LEU A 244 -16.29 -0.71 -6.91
CA LEU A 244 -16.47 -0.29 -5.52
C LEU A 244 -17.59 -1.07 -4.83
N ARG A 245 -18.68 -1.40 -5.55
CA ARG A 245 -19.81 -2.22 -5.06
C ARG A 245 -19.42 -3.62 -4.59
N HIS A 246 -18.29 -4.14 -5.09
CA HIS A 246 -17.75 -5.46 -4.69
C HIS A 246 -16.58 -5.33 -3.74
N PHE A 247 -16.02 -4.13 -3.59
CA PHE A 247 -14.89 -3.84 -2.73
C PHE A 247 -15.32 -3.22 -1.39
N LEU A 248 -16.15 -2.17 -1.43
CA LEU A 248 -16.76 -1.48 -0.28
C LEU A 248 -18.23 -1.17 -0.60
N PRO A 249 -19.14 -2.16 -0.50
CA PRO A 249 -20.55 -2.02 -0.89
C PRO A 249 -21.28 -0.88 -0.18
N SER A 250 -21.07 -0.74 1.13
CA SER A 250 -21.70 0.32 1.93
C SER A 250 -21.30 1.71 1.46
N LEU A 251 -20.04 1.90 1.09
CA LEU A 251 -19.58 3.17 0.51
C LEU A 251 -20.19 3.41 -0.88
N ASP A 252 -20.17 2.39 -1.75
CA ASP A 252 -20.72 2.51 -3.11
C ASP A 252 -22.20 2.92 -3.08
N LEU A 253 -22.99 2.31 -2.18
CA LEU A 253 -24.39 2.64 -1.98
C LEU A 253 -24.57 4.10 -1.52
N ARG A 254 -23.81 4.55 -0.51
CA ARG A 254 -23.87 5.93 -0.02
C ARG A 254 -23.51 6.95 -1.12
N LEU A 255 -22.52 6.66 -1.95
CA LEU A 255 -22.11 7.52 -3.06
C LEU A 255 -23.21 7.59 -4.14
N GLN A 256 -23.94 6.50 -4.39
CA GLN A 256 -25.06 6.46 -5.35
C GLN A 256 -26.28 7.24 -4.83
N GLU A 257 -26.63 7.06 -3.55
CA GLU A 257 -27.73 7.78 -2.91
C GLU A 257 -27.47 9.29 -2.82
N ASN A 258 -26.22 9.68 -2.63
CA ASN A 258 -25.71 11.06 -2.52
C ASN A 258 -26.54 11.96 -1.60
N ARG A 259 -27.12 11.42 -0.53
CA ARG A 259 -27.90 12.20 0.44
C ARG A 259 -26.98 13.22 1.13
N ASN A 260 -27.50 14.42 1.35
CA ASN A 260 -26.77 15.53 2.00
C ASN A 260 -25.42 15.86 1.34
N ASP A 261 -25.32 15.78 0.02
CA ASP A 261 -24.09 15.99 -0.74
C ASP A 261 -22.93 15.12 -0.27
N PHE A 262 -23.24 13.86 0.11
CA PHE A 262 -22.28 12.91 0.66
C PHE A 262 -21.10 12.70 -0.28
N TYR A 263 -21.31 12.62 -1.58
CA TYR A 263 -20.25 12.43 -2.58
C TYR A 263 -19.19 13.52 -2.47
N ASP A 264 -19.58 14.79 -2.51
CA ASP A 264 -18.64 15.91 -2.49
C ASP A 264 -17.93 16.08 -1.14
N ARG A 265 -18.65 15.86 -0.03
CA ARG A 265 -18.07 15.93 1.31
C ARG A 265 -17.02 14.82 1.50
N PHE A 266 -17.38 13.59 1.17
CA PHE A 266 -16.53 12.41 1.30
C PHE A 266 -15.23 12.56 0.52
N PHE A 267 -15.30 12.95 -0.76
CA PHE A 267 -14.11 13.11 -1.57
C PHE A 267 -13.25 14.30 -1.16
N ARG A 268 -13.84 15.40 -0.69
CA ARG A 268 -13.08 16.51 -0.08
C ARG A 268 -12.34 16.08 1.20
N THR A 269 -12.95 15.25 2.01
CA THR A 269 -12.30 14.69 3.22
C THR A 269 -11.11 13.83 2.85
N LEU A 270 -11.24 12.95 1.84
CA LEU A 270 -10.14 12.12 1.35
C LEU A 270 -9.04 12.92 0.66
N GLU A 271 -9.37 13.94 -0.12
CA GLU A 271 -8.38 14.82 -0.76
C GLU A 271 -7.53 15.56 0.27
N ARG A 272 -8.13 16.01 1.38
CA ARG A 272 -7.38 16.58 2.51
C ARG A 272 -6.47 15.54 3.17
N TYR A 273 -6.96 14.32 3.34
CA TYR A 273 -6.15 13.22 3.87
C TYR A 273 -4.98 12.89 2.95
N ASP A 274 -5.18 12.80 1.64
CA ASP A 274 -4.14 12.55 0.64
C ASP A 274 -3.06 13.65 0.62
N GLY A 275 -3.41 14.89 0.93
CA GLY A 275 -2.50 16.02 1.03
C GLY A 275 -1.80 16.17 2.39
N SER A 276 -2.10 15.33 3.38
CA SER A 276 -1.47 15.37 4.69
C SER A 276 -0.14 14.62 4.70
N GLU A 277 0.80 15.06 5.55
CA GLU A 277 2.05 14.34 5.75
C GLU A 277 1.80 12.97 6.41
N PRO A 278 2.57 11.92 6.03
CA PRO A 278 2.50 10.62 6.68
C PRO A 278 2.92 10.73 8.15
N GLU A 279 2.05 10.33 9.06
CA GLU A 279 2.32 10.34 10.49
C GLU A 279 2.23 8.94 11.11
N LEU A 280 2.71 8.82 12.35
CA LEU A 280 2.42 7.68 13.21
C LEU A 280 0.90 7.42 13.24
N GLU A 281 0.49 6.13 13.10
CA GLU A 281 -0.91 5.69 13.02
C GLU A 281 -1.61 5.94 11.66
N GLU A 282 -0.87 6.03 10.57
CA GLU A 282 -1.38 6.26 9.20
C GLU A 282 -2.62 5.42 8.85
N ARG A 283 -2.66 4.13 9.26
CA ARG A 283 -3.81 3.24 9.01
C ARG A 283 -5.09 3.73 9.69
N ALA A 284 -5.02 4.07 10.97
CA ALA A 284 -6.19 4.55 11.70
C ALA A 284 -6.70 5.90 11.18
N LYS A 285 -5.80 6.80 10.79
CA LYS A 285 -6.16 8.09 10.16
C LYS A 285 -6.84 7.89 8.81
N GLY A 286 -6.31 6.99 7.96
CA GLY A 286 -6.95 6.64 6.70
C GLY A 286 -8.34 6.04 6.87
N LEU A 287 -8.52 5.14 7.85
CA LEU A 287 -9.84 4.61 8.18
C LEU A 287 -10.78 5.70 8.74
N ALA A 288 -10.26 6.64 9.54
CA ALA A 288 -11.03 7.77 10.03
C ALA A 288 -11.49 8.69 8.89
N ALA A 289 -10.63 8.97 7.91
CA ALA A 289 -11.00 9.74 6.72
C ALA A 289 -12.12 9.07 5.91
N LEU A 290 -12.12 7.73 5.80
CA LEU A 290 -13.19 6.97 5.15
C LEU A 290 -14.52 6.99 5.91
N LEU A 291 -14.46 7.01 7.24
CA LEU A 291 -15.63 6.88 8.11
C LEU A 291 -16.27 8.22 8.47
N LYS A 292 -15.51 9.31 8.43
CA LYS A 292 -15.92 10.61 9.00
C LYS A 292 -17.30 11.05 8.52
N ASP A 293 -17.47 11.25 7.25
CA ASP A 293 -18.74 11.74 6.70
C ASP A 293 -19.90 10.76 6.91
N HIS A 294 -19.62 9.44 6.85
CA HIS A 294 -20.61 8.40 7.11
C HIS A 294 -21.12 8.45 8.57
N LEU A 295 -20.21 8.57 9.54
CA LEU A 295 -20.58 8.61 10.96
C LEU A 295 -21.20 9.96 11.37
N GLU A 296 -20.81 11.05 10.71
CA GLU A 296 -21.46 12.35 10.88
C GLU A 296 -22.92 12.32 10.39
N ASP A 297 -23.18 11.68 9.24
CA ASP A 297 -24.55 11.54 8.74
C ASP A 297 -25.38 10.63 9.63
N LEU A 298 -24.82 9.52 10.14
CA LEU A 298 -25.49 8.66 11.11
C LEU A 298 -25.96 9.46 12.34
N LYS A 299 -25.10 10.37 12.85
CA LYS A 299 -25.43 11.23 13.97
C LYS A 299 -26.56 12.22 13.62
N ARG A 300 -26.58 12.77 12.40
CA ARG A 300 -27.65 13.68 11.94
C ARG A 300 -28.99 12.94 11.76
N GLU A 301 -28.96 11.72 11.22
CA GLU A 301 -30.15 10.91 11.01
C GLU A 301 -30.84 10.48 12.32
N GLN A 302 -30.07 10.32 13.40
CA GLN A 302 -30.61 9.95 14.73
C GLN A 302 -31.13 11.14 15.54
N GLY A 303 -30.87 12.39 15.14
CA GLY A 303 -31.37 13.59 15.82
C GLY A 303 -30.85 13.71 17.27
N ASP A 304 -31.76 13.95 18.22
CA ASP A 304 -31.42 14.23 19.62
C ASP A 304 -31.02 12.99 20.45
N VAL A 305 -31.11 11.80 19.89
CA VAL A 305 -30.69 10.57 20.58
C VAL A 305 -29.18 10.51 20.69
N PRO A 306 -28.58 10.46 21.89
CA PRO A 306 -27.15 10.44 22.04
C PRO A 306 -26.57 9.09 21.57
N LEU A 307 -25.77 9.12 20.50
CA LEU A 307 -25.00 7.96 20.05
C LEU A 307 -23.82 7.71 21.00
N LEU A 308 -23.69 6.49 21.47
CA LEU A 308 -22.55 6.05 22.26
C LEU A 308 -21.40 5.59 21.35
N PHE A 309 -20.21 5.51 21.89
CA PHE A 309 -19.03 4.98 21.17
C PHE A 309 -19.29 3.61 20.52
N LYS A 310 -20.02 2.71 21.21
CA LYS A 310 -20.37 1.38 20.69
C LYS A 310 -21.18 1.44 19.39
N ASP A 311 -22.05 2.45 19.24
CA ASP A 311 -22.92 2.62 18.07
C ASP A 311 -22.10 3.07 16.86
N PHE A 312 -21.17 4.02 17.05
CA PHE A 312 -20.20 4.42 16.05
C PHE A 312 -19.30 3.25 15.63
N TYR A 313 -18.85 2.45 16.60
CA TYR A 313 -18.00 1.28 16.32
C TYR A 313 -18.75 0.20 15.52
N ALA A 314 -20.00 -0.08 15.88
CA ALA A 314 -20.84 -1.03 15.14
C ALA A 314 -21.08 -0.57 13.70
N ALA A 315 -21.42 0.71 13.50
CA ALA A 315 -21.61 1.30 12.17
C ALA A 315 -20.30 1.24 11.35
N ALA A 316 -19.15 1.52 11.95
CA ALA A 316 -17.86 1.42 11.29
C ALA A 316 -17.54 -0.01 10.83
N LYS A 317 -17.84 -1.01 11.67
CA LYS A 317 -17.64 -2.43 11.31
C LYS A 317 -18.53 -2.84 10.13
N GLU A 318 -19.78 -2.40 10.11
CA GLU A 318 -20.71 -2.66 9.01
C GLU A 318 -20.27 -1.96 7.71
N PHE A 319 -19.82 -0.69 7.83
CA PHE A 319 -19.33 0.09 6.69
C PHE A 319 -18.18 -0.60 5.94
N PHE A 320 -17.26 -1.25 6.69
CA PHE A 320 -16.12 -1.92 6.07
C PHE A 320 -16.42 -3.30 5.47
N ARG A 321 -17.57 -3.91 5.71
CA ARG A 321 -17.87 -5.22 5.12
C ARG A 321 -17.81 -5.20 3.59
N PRO A 322 -17.23 -6.24 2.95
CA PRO A 322 -16.69 -7.49 3.49
C PRO A 322 -15.24 -7.40 3.98
N LEU A 323 -14.60 -6.24 3.89
CA LEU A 323 -13.25 -6.05 4.40
C LEU A 323 -13.22 -6.21 5.93
N SER A 324 -12.04 -6.56 6.44
CA SER A 324 -11.83 -6.79 7.88
C SER A 324 -10.58 -6.08 8.39
N PRO A 325 -10.60 -4.73 8.47
CA PRO A 325 -9.51 -3.99 9.09
C PRO A 325 -9.28 -4.44 10.53
N PRO A 326 -8.04 -4.43 11.04
CA PRO A 326 -7.74 -4.79 12.41
C PRO A 326 -8.58 -3.98 13.40
N ASN A 327 -9.18 -4.66 14.38
CA ASN A 327 -10.05 -4.00 15.37
C ASN A 327 -9.38 -2.82 16.06
N ARG A 328 -8.07 -2.93 16.37
CA ARG A 328 -7.28 -1.84 16.96
C ARG A 328 -7.28 -0.57 16.10
N ASP A 329 -7.15 -0.73 14.77
CA ASP A 329 -7.10 0.42 13.86
C ASP A 329 -8.49 1.04 13.69
N VAL A 330 -9.55 0.20 13.64
CA VAL A 330 -10.95 0.67 13.63
C VAL A 330 -11.30 1.41 14.92
N ASP A 331 -10.93 0.86 16.08
CA ASP A 331 -11.17 1.48 17.39
C ASP A 331 -10.53 2.87 17.47
N LYS A 332 -9.28 3.01 17.05
CA LYS A 332 -8.57 4.29 16.99
C LYS A 332 -9.25 5.28 16.05
N ALA A 333 -9.63 4.83 14.84
CA ALA A 333 -10.30 5.66 13.86
C ALA A 333 -11.64 6.20 14.39
N VAL A 334 -12.47 5.31 14.96
CA VAL A 334 -13.75 5.70 15.57
C VAL A 334 -13.52 6.63 16.76
N MET A 335 -12.50 6.38 17.60
CA MET A 335 -12.18 7.24 18.74
C MET A 335 -11.78 8.66 18.31
N MET A 336 -11.05 8.80 17.20
CA MET A 336 -10.71 10.11 16.63
C MET A 336 -11.98 10.89 16.28
N ILE A 337 -12.90 10.28 15.53
CA ILE A 337 -14.15 10.91 15.10
C ILE A 337 -15.06 11.18 16.30
N PHE A 338 -15.19 10.24 17.23
CA PHE A 338 -16.01 10.38 18.42
C PHE A 338 -15.58 11.55 19.31
N ARG A 339 -14.26 11.78 19.45
CA ARG A 339 -13.72 12.94 20.21
C ARG A 339 -14.00 14.27 19.52
N GLU A 340 -13.97 14.33 18.19
CA GLU A 340 -14.33 15.53 17.43
C GLU A 340 -15.82 15.87 17.60
N THR A 341 -16.67 14.85 17.56
CA THR A 341 -18.13 15.03 17.68
C THR A 341 -18.64 15.19 19.11
N HIS A 342 -17.84 14.80 20.11
CA HIS A 342 -18.13 14.89 21.55
C HIS A 342 -16.98 15.56 22.29
N PRO A 343 -16.75 16.87 22.09
CA PRO A 343 -15.65 17.57 22.75
C PRO A 343 -15.87 17.55 24.28
N LYS A 344 -14.85 17.12 25.01
CA LYS A 344 -14.89 17.17 26.50
C LYS A 344 -15.07 18.61 26.92
N LYS A 345 -16.14 18.89 27.72
CA LYS A 345 -16.28 20.20 28.38
C LYS A 345 -14.98 20.48 29.13
N PRO A 346 -14.41 21.71 29.01
CA PRO A 346 -13.19 22.06 29.72
C PRO A 346 -13.42 21.85 31.23
N ARG A 347 -12.57 21.02 31.84
CA ARG A 347 -12.59 20.82 33.28
C ARG A 347 -12.43 22.22 33.93
N ARG A 348 -13.49 22.75 34.55
CA ARG A 348 -13.37 23.95 35.37
C ARG A 348 -12.24 23.69 36.36
N ARG A 349 -11.13 24.44 36.25
CA ARG A 349 -10.07 24.44 37.24
C ARG A 349 -10.74 24.77 38.56
N ARG A 350 -10.83 23.80 39.49
CA ARG A 350 -11.22 24.09 40.89
C ARG A 350 -10.28 25.17 41.38
N ARG A 351 -10.81 26.39 41.58
CA ARG A 351 -10.09 27.46 42.26
C ARG A 351 -9.61 26.87 43.60
N ARG A 352 -8.29 26.73 43.76
CA ARG A 352 -7.71 26.44 45.08
C ARG A 352 -8.20 27.53 46.01
N LYS A 353 -8.94 27.17 47.08
CA LYS A 353 -9.21 28.10 48.21
C LYS A 353 -7.84 28.57 48.75
N PRO A 354 -7.68 29.89 49.01
CA PRO A 354 -6.46 30.36 49.66
C PRO A 354 -6.37 29.66 51.03
N LYS A 355 -5.18 29.17 51.36
CA LYS A 355 -4.85 28.67 52.69
C LYS A 355 -5.09 29.85 53.66
N GLY A 356 -5.99 29.65 54.63
CA GLY A 356 -6.21 30.60 55.74
C GLY A 356 -4.91 30.80 56.53
N GLU A 357 -4.67 32.06 56.84
CA GLU A 357 -3.60 32.49 57.72
C GLU A 357 -3.74 31.78 59.08
N THR A 358 -2.67 31.21 59.57
CA THR A 358 -2.56 30.73 60.96
C THR A 358 -2.52 31.94 61.93
N PRO A 359 -3.29 31.95 62.99
CA PRO A 359 -3.18 33.02 64.00
C PRO A 359 -1.88 32.94 64.77
N ASP A 360 -1.21 34.08 64.92
CA ASP A 360 -0.02 34.29 65.75
C ASP A 360 -0.20 33.81 67.20
N ALA A 361 0.80 33.02 67.66
CA ALA A 361 0.93 32.63 69.08
C ALA A 361 1.32 33.83 69.94
N LYS A 362 0.46 34.16 70.86
CA LYS A 362 0.71 35.18 71.89
C LYS A 362 1.88 34.75 72.81
N THR A 363 2.77 35.72 73.04
CA THR A 363 3.78 35.82 74.04
C THR A 363 3.28 35.37 75.42
N ALA A 364 4.01 34.46 76.06
CA ALA A 364 3.93 34.15 77.50
C ALA A 364 5.02 34.92 78.24
N GLU A 365 4.62 35.82 79.10
CA GLU A 365 5.49 36.52 80.05
C GLU A 365 6.03 35.56 81.09
N THR A 366 7.31 35.67 81.34
CA THR A 366 8.02 35.12 82.52
C THR A 366 7.83 36.02 83.74
N VAL A 367 7.39 35.47 84.90
CA VAL A 367 7.48 36.08 86.21
C VAL A 367 8.37 35.25 87.10
N PRO A 368 9.31 35.86 87.91
CA PRO A 368 10.30 35.15 88.73
C PRO A 368 9.80 34.89 90.12
N VAL A 369 10.16 33.80 90.77
CA VAL A 369 10.68 33.64 92.15
C VAL A 369 11.49 32.36 92.19
#